data_232f53371dd16e593ff3695694433054
#
_entry.id   232f53371dd16e593ff3695694433054
#
_cell.length_a   1.000
_cell.length_b   1.000
_cell.length_c   1.000
_cell.angle_alpha   90.00
_cell.angle_beta   90.00
_cell.angle_gamma   90.00
#
_symmetry.space_group_name_H-M   'P 1'
#
loop_
_entity.id
_entity.type
_entity.pdbx_description
1 polymer ?
#
loop_
_entity_poly.entity_id
_entity_poly.type
_entity_poly.pdbx_seq_one_letter_code
_entity_poly.pdbx_strand_id
1 'polypeptide(L)'
;FVENYLPLVENGFDLVSANKIANTIGYPFYKKLRETLAQYKKQYLYETNVGAGLPLIDTIKLLHHSGENITRIKGIFSGTLSFLFNTYSASDAPFSEILQKAINSGYTEPDPREDLCGNDVGRKLLILARELDLENEFEEVTIENLIPEALRQGSREEFLSRLKEFDPIYQQIKDNAPAGTVLRYVGDLHGDLSQTATARLDVKLVSVPVTSALGQVKGADSIFEIYTESYGENPIVIQGAGAGAAV
;
A
#
# COMPACT_ATOMS: atom_id res chain seq x y z
N PHE A 1 17.99 -9.49 11.54
CA PHE A 1 18.42 -8.08 11.36
C PHE A 1 17.63 -7.14 12.28
N VAL A 2 16.31 -7.23 12.31
CA VAL A 2 15.44 -6.37 13.15
C VAL A 2 15.66 -6.62 14.64
N GLU A 3 16.06 -7.82 15.02
CA GLU A 3 16.41 -8.21 16.39
C GLU A 3 17.52 -7.32 17.00
N ASN A 4 18.37 -6.74 16.15
CA ASN A 4 19.43 -5.82 16.59
C ASN A 4 18.92 -4.41 16.93
N TYR A 5 17.67 -4.08 16.61
CA TYR A 5 17.11 -2.74 16.88
C TYR A 5 17.02 -2.48 18.39
N LEU A 6 16.60 -3.45 19.19
CA LEU A 6 16.52 -3.29 20.64
C LEU A 6 17.91 -3.00 21.26
N PRO A 7 18.96 -3.82 21.04
CA PRO A 7 20.31 -3.51 21.54
C PRO A 7 20.84 -2.16 21.06
N LEU A 8 20.56 -1.74 19.80
CA LEU A 8 21.01 -0.44 19.32
C LEU A 8 20.36 0.70 20.10
N VAL A 9 19.05 0.64 20.31
CA VAL A 9 18.31 1.64 21.09
C VAL A 9 18.81 1.69 22.54
N GLU A 10 18.99 0.52 23.19
CA GLU A 10 19.50 0.40 24.55
C GLU A 10 20.93 0.97 24.72
N ASN A 11 21.73 0.91 23.66
CA ASN A 11 23.06 1.51 23.61
C ASN A 11 23.08 2.98 23.13
N GLY A 12 21.91 3.62 23.01
CA GLY A 12 21.80 5.05 22.80
C GLY A 12 21.74 5.50 21.35
N PHE A 13 21.49 4.60 20.38
CA PHE A 13 21.36 4.95 18.97
C PHE A 13 19.91 5.25 18.59
N ASP A 14 19.71 6.25 17.74
CA ASP A 14 18.49 6.44 17.00
C ASP A 14 18.47 5.51 15.78
N LEU A 15 17.28 5.16 15.28
CA LEU A 15 17.11 4.27 14.14
C LEU A 15 16.58 5.05 12.93
N VAL A 16 17.11 4.77 11.75
CA VAL A 16 16.57 5.23 10.46
C VAL A 16 16.50 4.05 9.51
N SER A 17 15.33 3.75 8.96
CA SER A 17 15.20 2.60 8.07
C SER A 17 14.05 2.76 7.07
N ALA A 18 14.33 2.45 5.80
CA ALA A 18 13.30 2.26 4.77
C ALA A 18 12.68 0.86 4.80
N ASN A 19 13.27 -0.08 5.56
CA ASN A 19 12.79 -1.45 5.66
C ASN A 19 11.52 -1.54 6.51
N LYS A 20 10.48 -2.18 5.99
CA LYS A 20 9.17 -2.27 6.61
C LYS A 20 9.08 -3.33 7.73
N ILE A 21 10.03 -4.26 7.80
CA ILE A 21 9.92 -5.44 8.67
C ILE A 21 9.67 -5.06 10.13
N ALA A 22 10.41 -4.09 10.67
CA ALA A 22 10.24 -3.68 12.08
C ALA A 22 8.85 -3.11 12.39
N ASN A 23 8.19 -2.56 11.38
CA ASN A 23 6.85 -1.98 11.50
C ASN A 23 5.74 -2.97 11.12
N THR A 24 6.07 -4.15 10.58
CA THR A 24 5.10 -5.18 10.15
C THR A 24 5.35 -6.56 10.77
N ILE A 25 6.36 -6.69 11.62
CA ILE A 25 6.63 -7.88 12.42
C ILE A 25 5.51 -8.06 13.45
N GLY A 26 5.39 -9.27 14.04
CA GLY A 26 4.39 -9.57 15.07
C GLY A 26 4.25 -8.47 16.12
N TYR A 27 3.03 -8.11 16.46
CA TYR A 27 2.71 -6.96 17.31
C TYR A 27 3.46 -6.94 18.66
N PRO A 28 3.71 -8.07 19.34
CA PRO A 28 4.49 -8.06 20.59
C PRO A 28 5.89 -7.47 20.45
N PHE A 29 6.60 -7.75 19.35
CA PHE A 29 7.91 -7.16 19.08
C PHE A 29 7.79 -5.68 18.70
N TYR A 30 6.82 -5.33 17.84
CA TYR A 30 6.54 -3.94 17.48
C TYR A 30 6.32 -3.08 18.73
N LYS A 31 5.43 -3.52 19.63
CA LYS A 31 5.14 -2.86 20.91
C LYS A 31 6.39 -2.70 21.77
N LYS A 32 7.15 -3.79 21.96
CA LYS A 32 8.40 -3.77 22.71
C LYS A 32 9.39 -2.75 22.15
N LEU A 33 9.53 -2.68 20.83
CA LEU A 33 10.42 -1.69 20.19
C LEU A 33 9.97 -0.26 20.52
N ARG A 34 8.67 0.04 20.43
CA ARG A 34 8.12 1.38 20.75
C ARG A 34 8.34 1.73 22.23
N GLU A 35 8.09 0.81 23.14
CA GLU A 35 8.33 0.99 24.57
C GLU A 35 9.82 1.23 24.86
N THR A 36 10.71 0.48 24.22
CA THR A 36 12.18 0.66 24.38
C THR A 36 12.63 2.03 23.85
N LEU A 37 12.16 2.45 22.67
CA LEU A 37 12.44 3.78 22.12
C LEU A 37 12.01 4.89 23.10
N ALA A 38 10.81 4.78 23.66
CA ALA A 38 10.31 5.74 24.64
C ALA A 38 11.13 5.74 25.93
N GLN A 39 11.46 4.56 26.46
CA GLN A 39 12.27 4.40 27.68
C GLN A 39 13.66 5.05 27.55
N TYR A 40 14.32 4.84 26.41
CA TYR A 40 15.66 5.36 26.15
C TYR A 40 15.66 6.74 25.49
N LYS A 41 14.47 7.36 25.27
CA LYS A 41 14.27 8.65 24.60
C LYS A 41 14.96 8.70 23.24
N LYS A 42 14.78 7.64 22.45
CA LYS A 42 15.34 7.49 21.11
C LYS A 42 14.23 7.53 20.05
N GLN A 43 14.63 7.83 18.82
CA GLN A 43 13.73 7.93 17.67
C GLN A 43 13.95 6.77 16.71
N TYR A 44 12.86 6.39 16.03
CA TYR A 44 12.89 5.55 14.86
C TYR A 44 12.21 6.28 13.72
N LEU A 45 12.98 6.65 12.70
CA LEU A 45 12.52 7.38 11.52
C LEU A 45 12.30 6.40 10.36
N TYR A 46 11.10 6.37 9.83
CA TYR A 46 10.66 5.40 8.81
C TYR A 46 9.60 5.96 7.85
N GLU A 47 9.55 7.28 7.65
CA GLU A 47 8.58 7.95 6.77
C GLU A 47 8.50 7.29 5.38
N THR A 48 9.63 6.88 4.82
CA THR A 48 9.70 6.26 3.50
C THR A 48 9.12 4.84 3.43
N ASN A 49 8.68 4.26 4.55
CA ASN A 49 8.02 2.96 4.55
C ASN A 49 6.70 2.98 3.77
N VAL A 50 5.97 4.12 3.77
CA VAL A 50 4.72 4.30 3.04
C VAL A 50 4.71 5.65 2.34
N GLY A 51 4.40 5.66 1.03
CA GLY A 51 4.31 6.90 0.26
C GLY A 51 5.65 7.45 -0.24
N ALA A 52 6.74 6.69 -0.11
CA ALA A 52 8.09 7.13 -0.48
C ALA A 52 8.46 8.47 0.18
N GLY A 53 8.71 9.53 -0.60
CA GLY A 53 9.02 10.87 -0.08
C GLY A 53 7.81 11.72 0.28
N LEU A 54 6.59 11.22 0.15
CA LEU A 54 5.38 11.94 0.55
C LEU A 54 5.22 11.93 2.07
N PRO A 55 4.82 13.04 2.71
CA PRO A 55 4.71 13.15 4.17
C PRO A 55 3.41 12.49 4.68
N LEU A 56 3.28 11.19 4.51
CA LEU A 56 2.05 10.46 4.83
C LEU A 56 2.01 10.03 6.30
N ILE A 57 3.05 9.33 6.76
CA ILE A 57 3.12 8.80 8.13
C ILE A 57 3.13 9.96 9.13
N ASP A 58 3.94 10.98 8.89
CA ASP A 58 4.02 12.15 9.78
C ASP A 58 2.71 12.93 9.79
N THR A 59 2.00 13.03 8.66
CA THR A 59 0.65 13.65 8.63
C THR A 59 -0.34 12.85 9.47
N ILE A 60 -0.37 11.52 9.35
CA ILE A 60 -1.25 10.66 10.14
C ILE A 60 -0.93 10.78 11.63
N LYS A 61 0.35 10.73 12.01
CA LYS A 61 0.79 10.92 13.39
C LYS A 61 0.36 12.27 13.94
N LEU A 62 0.56 13.35 13.16
CA LEU A 62 0.19 14.70 13.58
C LEU A 62 -1.31 14.81 13.85
N LEU A 63 -2.14 14.30 12.96
CA LEU A 63 -3.60 14.28 13.12
C LEU A 63 -4.00 13.45 14.35
N HIS A 64 -3.53 12.23 14.46
CA HIS A 64 -3.85 11.32 15.55
C HIS A 64 -3.41 11.87 16.92
N HIS A 65 -2.17 12.35 17.04
CA HIS A 65 -1.65 12.92 18.28
C HIS A 65 -2.29 14.27 18.65
N SER A 66 -2.86 15.00 17.68
CA SER A 66 -3.63 16.23 17.98
C SER A 66 -5.07 15.95 18.43
N GLY A 67 -5.47 14.68 18.49
CA GLY A 67 -6.80 14.26 18.90
C GLY A 67 -7.82 14.24 17.77
N GLU A 68 -7.39 14.35 16.51
CA GLU A 68 -8.28 14.19 15.36
C GLU A 68 -8.66 12.72 15.17
N ASN A 69 -9.95 12.46 15.04
CA ASN A 69 -10.44 11.10 14.80
C ASN A 69 -10.37 10.76 13.31
N ILE A 70 -9.39 9.94 12.93
CA ILE A 70 -9.28 9.42 11.58
C ILE A 70 -10.26 8.26 11.41
N THR A 71 -11.17 8.38 10.43
CA THR A 71 -12.26 7.41 10.20
C THR A 71 -12.00 6.47 9.05
N ARG A 72 -11.09 6.83 8.12
CA ARG A 72 -10.69 6.00 6.99
C ARG A 72 -9.40 6.50 6.37
N ILE A 73 -8.58 5.58 5.89
CA ILE A 73 -7.45 5.88 5.01
C ILE A 73 -7.57 5.00 3.77
N LYS A 74 -7.65 5.60 2.59
CA LYS A 74 -7.77 4.89 1.32
C LYS A 74 -6.77 5.44 0.32
N GLY A 75 -6.15 4.58 -0.50
CA GLY A 75 -5.18 5.10 -1.45
C GLY A 75 -4.63 4.07 -2.43
N ILE A 76 -3.78 4.57 -3.33
CA ILE A 76 -2.96 3.80 -4.27
C ILE A 76 -1.53 3.82 -3.74
N PHE A 77 -1.06 2.67 -3.24
CA PHE A 77 0.17 2.52 -2.46
C PHE A 77 1.37 2.03 -3.28
N SER A 78 1.14 1.57 -4.51
CA SER A 78 2.17 0.98 -5.38
C SER A 78 2.25 1.75 -6.70
N GLY A 79 3.43 2.29 -7.01
CA GLY A 79 3.70 2.94 -8.29
C GLY A 79 3.56 1.98 -9.48
N THR A 80 4.02 0.74 -9.33
CA THR A 80 3.87 -0.33 -10.34
C THR A 80 2.40 -0.57 -10.68
N LEU A 81 1.57 -0.80 -9.66
CA LEU A 81 0.15 -1.09 -9.84
C LEU A 81 -0.63 0.16 -10.28
N SER A 82 -0.20 1.35 -9.86
CA SER A 82 -0.71 2.63 -10.38
C SER A 82 -0.49 2.72 -11.88
N PHE A 83 0.75 2.55 -12.34
CA PHE A 83 1.08 2.56 -13.76
C PHE A 83 0.28 1.52 -14.55
N LEU A 84 0.23 0.29 -14.03
CA LEU A 84 -0.45 -0.83 -14.68
C LEU A 84 -1.94 -0.53 -14.92
N PHE A 85 -2.68 -0.17 -13.88
CA PHE A 85 -4.12 0.07 -13.99
C PHE A 85 -4.49 1.42 -14.61
N ASN A 86 -3.64 2.45 -14.49
CA ASN A 86 -3.78 3.67 -15.25
C ASN A 86 -3.69 3.42 -16.75
N THR A 87 -2.66 2.69 -17.17
CA THR A 87 -2.43 2.38 -18.59
C THR A 87 -3.50 1.43 -19.12
N TYR A 88 -3.85 0.38 -18.36
CA TYR A 88 -4.86 -0.60 -18.77
C TYR A 88 -6.26 0.02 -18.91
N SER A 89 -6.66 0.87 -17.97
CA SER A 89 -7.96 1.54 -18.04
C SER A 89 -8.09 2.55 -19.19
N ALA A 90 -6.97 3.09 -19.66
CA ALA A 90 -6.94 4.08 -20.75
C ALA A 90 -6.63 3.49 -22.14
N SER A 91 -6.48 2.16 -22.25
CA SER A 91 -6.04 1.46 -23.47
C SER A 91 -6.96 0.29 -23.80
N ASP A 92 -7.05 -0.03 -25.08
CA ASP A 92 -7.72 -1.25 -25.56
C ASP A 92 -6.74 -2.44 -25.66
N ALA A 93 -5.48 -2.23 -25.31
CA ALA A 93 -4.48 -3.30 -25.32
C ALA A 93 -4.78 -4.37 -24.28
N PRO A 94 -4.44 -5.65 -24.56
CA PRO A 94 -4.55 -6.73 -23.58
C PRO A 94 -3.74 -6.45 -22.30
N PHE A 95 -4.19 -6.99 -21.17
CA PHE A 95 -3.52 -6.79 -19.89
C PHE A 95 -2.07 -7.29 -19.91
N SER A 96 -1.83 -8.43 -20.57
CA SER A 96 -0.49 -9.01 -20.71
C SER A 96 0.50 -8.08 -21.42
N GLU A 97 0.06 -7.31 -22.42
CA GLU A 97 0.91 -6.33 -23.12
C GLU A 97 1.27 -5.16 -22.20
N ILE A 98 0.31 -4.67 -21.39
CA ILE A 98 0.55 -3.59 -20.44
C ILE A 98 1.49 -4.07 -19.33
N LEU A 99 1.30 -5.29 -18.83
CA LEU A 99 2.18 -5.89 -17.84
C LEU A 99 3.61 -6.08 -18.42
N GLN A 100 3.74 -6.58 -19.65
CA GLN A 100 5.04 -6.71 -20.32
C GLN A 100 5.70 -5.34 -20.50
N LYS A 101 4.93 -4.29 -20.81
CA LYS A 101 5.45 -2.92 -20.87
C LYS A 101 5.96 -2.43 -19.52
N ALA A 102 5.24 -2.71 -18.45
CA ALA A 102 5.68 -2.37 -17.09
C ALA A 102 7.01 -3.05 -16.73
N ILE A 103 7.14 -4.35 -17.06
CA ILE A 103 8.37 -5.14 -16.87
C ILE A 103 9.53 -4.51 -17.65
N ASN A 104 9.33 -4.27 -18.94
CA ASN A 104 10.38 -3.75 -19.82
C ASN A 104 10.83 -2.33 -19.46
N SER A 105 9.94 -1.55 -18.84
CA SER A 105 10.22 -0.18 -18.40
C SER A 105 10.79 -0.11 -16.98
N GLY A 106 10.99 -1.26 -16.32
CA GLY A 106 11.57 -1.31 -14.97
C GLY A 106 10.64 -0.82 -13.85
N TYR A 107 9.31 -0.82 -14.10
CA TYR A 107 8.34 -0.48 -13.06
C TYR A 107 8.11 -1.61 -12.07
N THR A 108 8.35 -2.87 -12.47
CA THR A 108 8.14 -4.04 -11.59
C THR A 108 9.42 -4.43 -10.87
N GLU A 109 9.24 -5.13 -9.75
CA GLU A 109 10.32 -5.92 -9.14
C GLU A 109 10.87 -6.96 -10.16
N PRO A 110 12.07 -7.53 -9.93
CA PRO A 110 12.64 -8.54 -10.80
C PRO A 110 11.70 -9.71 -11.08
N ASP A 111 10.92 -10.13 -10.09
CA ASP A 111 9.77 -11.03 -10.27
C ASP A 111 8.47 -10.21 -10.13
N PRO A 112 7.72 -9.99 -11.22
CA PRO A 112 6.49 -9.18 -11.17
C PRO A 112 5.42 -9.71 -10.22
N ARG A 113 5.53 -10.97 -9.80
CA ARG A 113 4.62 -11.56 -8.82
C ARG A 113 4.72 -10.91 -7.45
N GLU A 114 5.88 -10.34 -7.11
CA GLU A 114 6.07 -9.60 -5.86
C GLU A 114 5.19 -8.34 -5.80
N ASP A 115 4.99 -7.67 -6.94
CA ASP A 115 4.07 -6.54 -7.04
C ASP A 115 2.60 -7.01 -7.09
N LEU A 116 2.31 -8.01 -7.95
CA LEU A 116 0.96 -8.44 -8.26
C LEU A 116 0.27 -9.21 -7.12
N CYS A 117 1.02 -9.80 -6.19
CA CYS A 117 0.45 -10.49 -5.04
C CYS A 117 -0.20 -9.52 -4.02
N GLY A 118 0.14 -8.23 -4.07
CA GLY A 118 -0.43 -7.19 -3.19
C GLY A 118 0.15 -7.14 -1.78
N ASN A 119 1.08 -8.01 -1.43
CA ASN A 119 1.63 -8.09 -0.07
C ASN A 119 2.32 -6.81 0.38
N ASP A 120 3.02 -6.10 -0.51
CA ASP A 120 3.66 -4.83 -0.19
C ASP A 120 2.63 -3.75 0.16
N VAL A 121 1.51 -3.71 -0.57
CA VAL A 121 0.38 -2.81 -0.26
C VAL A 121 -0.23 -3.18 1.10
N GLY A 122 -0.43 -4.46 1.36
CA GLY A 122 -0.92 -4.94 2.66
C GLY A 122 -0.02 -4.55 3.82
N ARG A 123 1.31 -4.67 3.67
CA ARG A 123 2.29 -4.23 4.68
C ARG A 123 2.23 -2.73 4.93
N LYS A 124 2.10 -1.95 3.86
CA LYS A 124 1.95 -0.49 3.98
C LYS A 124 0.68 -0.11 4.72
N LEU A 125 -0.43 -0.79 4.41
CA LEU A 125 -1.71 -0.57 5.08
C LEU A 125 -1.64 -0.92 6.59
N LEU A 126 -0.97 -2.03 6.94
CA LEU A 126 -0.72 -2.42 8.32
C LEU A 126 0.10 -1.36 9.08
N ILE A 127 1.11 -0.77 8.44
CA ILE A 127 1.89 0.31 9.05
C ILE A 127 0.97 1.47 9.43
N LEU A 128 0.09 1.90 8.51
CA LEU A 128 -0.84 3.00 8.79
C LEU A 128 -1.83 2.66 9.91
N ALA A 129 -2.31 1.42 9.96
CA ALA A 129 -3.16 0.96 11.07
C ALA A 129 -2.44 1.08 12.42
N ARG A 130 -1.18 0.71 12.47
CA ARG A 130 -0.35 0.81 13.68
C ARG A 130 -0.01 2.25 14.10
N GLU A 131 -0.05 3.21 13.18
CA GLU A 131 0.04 4.64 13.50
C GLU A 131 -1.23 5.18 14.19
N LEU A 132 -2.33 4.42 14.12
CA LEU A 132 -3.59 4.69 14.82
C LEU A 132 -3.75 3.81 16.08
N ASP A 133 -2.65 3.28 16.61
CA ASP A 133 -2.62 2.39 17.78
C ASP A 133 -3.41 1.08 17.62
N LEU A 134 -3.72 0.67 16.37
CA LEU A 134 -4.35 -0.62 16.10
C LEU A 134 -3.32 -1.75 16.20
N GLU A 135 -3.74 -2.87 16.81
CA GLU A 135 -2.88 -4.02 17.11
C GLU A 135 -2.95 -5.14 16.05
N ASN A 136 -3.51 -4.83 14.86
CA ASN A 136 -3.67 -5.81 13.80
C ASN A 136 -2.36 -6.50 13.42
N GLU A 137 -2.48 -7.76 13.01
CA GLU A 137 -1.40 -8.55 12.42
C GLU A 137 -1.55 -8.63 10.90
N PHE A 138 -0.47 -9.00 10.21
CA PHE A 138 -0.48 -9.03 8.74
C PHE A 138 -1.48 -10.05 8.17
N GLU A 139 -1.70 -11.13 8.88
CA GLU A 139 -2.63 -12.20 8.53
C GLU A 139 -4.11 -11.75 8.55
N GLU A 140 -4.40 -10.64 9.20
CA GLU A 140 -5.74 -10.04 9.25
C GLU A 140 -6.01 -9.09 8.07
N VAL A 141 -4.99 -8.80 7.25
CA VAL A 141 -5.15 -7.99 6.04
C VAL A 141 -5.77 -8.85 4.94
N THR A 142 -6.94 -8.43 4.46
CA THR A 142 -7.58 -9.10 3.31
C THR A 142 -6.95 -8.61 2.02
N ILE A 143 -6.24 -9.50 1.31
CA ILE A 143 -5.52 -9.14 0.09
C ILE A 143 -6.10 -9.89 -1.11
N GLU A 144 -6.63 -9.16 -2.08
CA GLU A 144 -6.96 -9.69 -3.40
C GLU A 144 -5.67 -9.84 -4.21
N ASN A 145 -5.24 -11.08 -4.39
CA ASN A 145 -4.09 -11.40 -5.22
C ASN A 145 -4.44 -11.25 -6.70
N LEU A 146 -3.73 -10.39 -7.42
CA LEU A 146 -3.98 -10.12 -8.83
C LEU A 146 -3.52 -11.24 -9.77
N ILE A 147 -2.76 -12.21 -9.26
CA ILE A 147 -2.21 -13.32 -10.06
C ILE A 147 -3.25 -14.45 -10.11
N PRO A 148 -3.66 -14.91 -11.31
CA PRO A 148 -4.47 -16.11 -11.46
C PRO A 148 -3.86 -17.29 -10.69
N GLU A 149 -4.66 -18.06 -10.01
CA GLU A 149 -4.17 -19.12 -9.11
C GLU A 149 -3.18 -20.08 -9.78
N ALA A 150 -3.45 -20.44 -11.03
CA ALA A 150 -2.59 -21.32 -11.83
C ALA A 150 -1.20 -20.74 -12.15
N LEU A 151 -0.97 -19.45 -11.92
CA LEU A 151 0.28 -18.73 -12.21
C LEU A 151 1.05 -18.32 -10.94
N ARG A 152 0.52 -18.61 -9.76
CA ARG A 152 1.16 -18.21 -8.49
C ARG A 152 2.38 -19.04 -8.14
N GLN A 153 2.50 -20.24 -8.69
CA GLN A 153 3.60 -21.19 -8.46
C GLN A 153 4.46 -21.35 -9.71
N GLY A 154 5.62 -21.98 -9.58
CA GLY A 154 6.55 -22.24 -10.67
C GLY A 154 7.67 -21.21 -10.79
N SER A 155 8.52 -21.38 -11.80
CA SER A 155 9.64 -20.47 -12.05
C SER A 155 9.16 -19.12 -12.60
N ARG A 156 10.02 -18.10 -12.49
CA ARG A 156 9.78 -16.78 -13.09
C ARG A 156 9.63 -16.88 -14.62
N GLU A 157 10.45 -17.70 -15.25
CA GLU A 157 10.44 -17.93 -16.70
C GLU A 157 9.12 -18.55 -17.16
N GLU A 158 8.62 -19.51 -16.41
CA GLU A 158 7.30 -20.11 -16.63
C GLU A 158 6.18 -19.07 -16.52
N PHE A 159 6.19 -18.26 -15.46
CA PHE A 159 5.25 -17.17 -15.28
C PHE A 159 5.26 -16.21 -16.46
N LEU A 160 6.45 -15.74 -16.88
CA LEU A 160 6.59 -14.78 -17.99
C LEU A 160 6.13 -15.36 -19.33
N SER A 161 6.25 -16.67 -19.54
CA SER A 161 5.78 -17.34 -20.77
C SER A 161 4.26 -17.42 -20.88
N ARG A 162 3.55 -17.23 -19.76
CA ARG A 162 2.11 -17.45 -19.62
C ARG A 162 1.31 -16.16 -19.35
N LEU A 163 1.88 -14.98 -19.53
CA LEU A 163 1.21 -13.70 -19.25
C LEU A 163 -0.13 -13.52 -19.96
N LYS A 164 -0.31 -14.12 -21.14
CA LYS A 164 -1.59 -14.05 -21.88
C LYS A 164 -2.77 -14.67 -21.15
N GLU A 165 -2.53 -15.49 -20.13
CA GLU A 165 -3.61 -16.05 -19.30
C GLU A 165 -4.29 -15.02 -18.41
N PHE A 166 -3.69 -13.85 -18.20
CA PHE A 166 -4.33 -12.71 -17.56
C PHE A 166 -5.43 -12.08 -18.43
N ASP A 167 -5.28 -12.11 -19.76
CA ASP A 167 -6.11 -11.33 -20.67
C ASP A 167 -7.61 -11.60 -20.53
N PRO A 168 -8.10 -12.85 -20.58
CA PRO A 168 -9.54 -13.11 -20.47
C PRO A 168 -10.11 -12.68 -19.12
N ILE A 169 -9.33 -12.80 -18.03
CA ILE A 169 -9.76 -12.46 -16.68
C ILE A 169 -9.92 -10.94 -16.56
N TYR A 170 -8.89 -10.20 -16.96
CA TYR A 170 -8.89 -8.75 -16.83
C TYR A 170 -9.81 -8.08 -17.85
N GLN A 171 -9.99 -8.68 -19.04
CA GLN A 171 -11.00 -8.22 -19.98
C GLN A 171 -12.41 -8.34 -19.39
N GLN A 172 -12.73 -9.46 -18.77
CA GLN A 172 -14.03 -9.63 -18.09
C GLN A 172 -14.23 -8.62 -16.95
N ILE A 173 -13.18 -8.34 -16.16
CA ILE A 173 -13.23 -7.33 -15.10
C ILE A 173 -13.51 -5.95 -15.71
N LYS A 174 -12.83 -5.60 -16.79
CA LYS A 174 -13.00 -4.32 -17.49
C LYS A 174 -14.38 -4.18 -18.09
N ASP A 175 -14.91 -5.23 -18.74
CA ASP A 175 -16.23 -5.22 -19.37
C ASP A 175 -17.36 -5.10 -18.34
N ASN A 176 -17.16 -5.64 -17.15
CA ASN A 176 -18.11 -5.56 -16.04
C ASN A 176 -18.00 -4.26 -15.23
N ALA A 177 -16.99 -3.44 -15.48
CA ALA A 177 -16.82 -2.16 -14.77
C ALA A 177 -17.94 -1.19 -15.15
N PRO A 178 -18.53 -0.48 -14.18
CA PRO A 178 -19.57 0.50 -14.45
C PRO A 178 -19.08 1.60 -15.42
N ALA A 179 -19.97 2.07 -16.28
CA ALA A 179 -19.65 3.17 -17.21
C ALA A 179 -19.16 4.41 -16.44
N GLY A 180 -18.15 5.08 -16.97
CA GLY A 180 -17.56 6.27 -16.33
C GLY A 180 -16.64 5.96 -15.15
N THR A 181 -16.22 4.69 -15.00
CA THR A 181 -15.25 4.26 -13.99
C THR A 181 -13.94 3.79 -14.60
N VAL A 182 -12.91 3.73 -13.77
CA VAL A 182 -11.59 3.17 -14.09
C VAL A 182 -11.14 2.23 -12.97
N LEU A 183 -10.34 1.24 -13.33
CA LEU A 183 -9.81 0.25 -12.38
C LEU A 183 -8.63 0.83 -11.59
N ARG A 184 -8.64 0.61 -10.27
CA ARG A 184 -7.55 0.99 -9.36
C ARG A 184 -7.32 -0.11 -8.32
N TYR A 185 -6.07 -0.42 -8.05
CA TYR A 185 -5.71 -1.32 -6.95
C TYR A 185 -5.45 -0.49 -5.71
N VAL A 186 -6.27 -0.64 -4.70
CA VAL A 186 -6.32 0.23 -3.53
C VAL A 186 -6.10 -0.53 -2.23
N GLY A 187 -5.42 0.12 -1.28
CA GLY A 187 -5.49 -0.21 0.12
C GLY A 187 -6.55 0.66 0.79
N ASP A 188 -7.32 0.07 1.68
CA ASP A 188 -8.47 0.69 2.34
C ASP A 188 -8.52 0.26 3.82
N LEU A 189 -8.13 1.17 4.72
CA LEU A 189 -8.26 1.03 6.16
C LEU A 189 -9.54 1.71 6.59
N HIS A 190 -10.51 0.95 7.05
CA HIS A 190 -11.88 1.41 7.32
C HIS A 190 -12.56 0.63 8.45
N GLY A 191 -13.83 0.89 8.68
CA GLY A 191 -14.58 0.35 9.81
C GLY A 191 -14.50 1.29 11.01
N ASP A 192 -14.68 0.78 12.20
CA ASP A 192 -14.45 1.56 13.43
C ASP A 192 -12.97 1.44 13.81
N LEU A 193 -12.21 2.48 13.54
CA LEU A 193 -10.77 2.55 13.77
C LEU A 193 -10.40 2.88 15.23
N SER A 194 -11.38 2.98 16.12
CA SER A 194 -11.12 3.11 17.56
C SER A 194 -10.76 1.77 18.22
N GLN A 195 -10.99 0.65 17.54
CA GLN A 195 -10.75 -0.69 18.05
C GLN A 195 -10.18 -1.62 16.98
N THR A 196 -9.15 -2.38 17.33
CA THR A 196 -8.53 -3.36 16.44
C THR A 196 -9.52 -4.37 15.87
N ALA A 197 -10.45 -4.88 16.71
CA ALA A 197 -11.41 -5.92 16.29
C ALA A 197 -12.40 -5.46 15.20
N THR A 198 -12.66 -4.17 15.10
CA THR A 198 -13.61 -3.57 14.15
C THR A 198 -12.94 -2.89 12.96
N ALA A 199 -11.66 -2.61 13.05
CA ALA A 199 -10.86 -2.12 11.93
C ALA A 199 -10.79 -3.19 10.82
N ARG A 200 -10.86 -2.73 9.57
CA ARG A 200 -10.73 -3.57 8.35
C ARG A 200 -9.61 -3.05 7.49
N LEU A 201 -8.75 -3.95 7.08
CA LEU A 201 -7.61 -3.69 6.22
C LEU A 201 -7.82 -4.47 4.91
N ASP A 202 -8.33 -3.80 3.89
CA ASP A 202 -8.63 -4.40 2.60
C ASP A 202 -7.67 -3.89 1.52
N VAL A 203 -7.13 -4.81 0.73
CA VAL A 203 -6.33 -4.52 -0.46
C VAL A 203 -7.00 -5.19 -1.64
N LYS A 204 -7.53 -4.41 -2.59
CA LYS A 204 -8.36 -4.95 -3.67
C LYS A 204 -8.38 -4.11 -4.94
N LEU A 205 -8.72 -4.74 -6.05
CA LEU A 205 -9.01 -4.06 -7.31
C LEU A 205 -10.44 -3.53 -7.28
N VAL A 206 -10.60 -2.23 -7.54
CA VAL A 206 -11.90 -1.57 -7.50
C VAL A 206 -12.14 -0.71 -8.73
N SER A 207 -13.39 -0.53 -9.11
CA SER A 207 -13.83 0.49 -10.07
C SER A 207 -14.13 1.79 -9.33
N VAL A 208 -13.49 2.88 -9.72
CA VAL A 208 -13.70 4.22 -9.14
C VAL A 208 -14.15 5.19 -10.22
N PRO A 209 -15.00 6.21 -9.92
CA PRO A 209 -15.37 7.22 -10.89
C PRO A 209 -14.15 7.91 -11.49
N VAL A 210 -14.15 8.13 -12.82
CA VAL A 210 -13.03 8.83 -13.47
C VAL A 210 -12.84 10.26 -12.94
N THR A 211 -13.87 10.85 -12.35
CA THR A 211 -13.85 12.20 -11.77
C THR A 211 -13.37 12.25 -10.32
N SER A 212 -13.24 11.10 -9.66
CA SER A 212 -12.70 11.05 -8.29
C SER A 212 -11.19 11.31 -8.26
N ALA A 213 -10.66 11.70 -7.11
CA ALA A 213 -9.23 11.90 -6.94
C ALA A 213 -8.43 10.63 -7.30
N LEU A 214 -8.85 9.46 -6.82
CA LEU A 214 -8.27 8.16 -7.20
C LEU A 214 -8.38 7.88 -8.70
N GLY A 215 -9.48 8.26 -9.35
CA GLY A 215 -9.71 8.06 -10.78
C GLY A 215 -8.81 8.93 -11.65
N GLN A 216 -8.43 10.11 -11.19
CA GLN A 216 -7.62 11.09 -11.93
C GLN A 216 -6.10 10.89 -11.80
N VAL A 217 -5.65 9.98 -10.93
CA VAL A 217 -4.22 9.65 -10.80
C VAL A 217 -3.67 9.19 -12.14
N LYS A 218 -2.46 9.62 -12.46
CA LYS A 218 -1.77 9.31 -13.73
C LYS A 218 -0.40 8.67 -13.49
N GLY A 219 0.03 7.92 -14.48
CA GLY A 219 1.35 7.32 -14.47
C GLY A 219 1.55 6.38 -13.28
N ALA A 220 2.64 6.53 -12.56
CA ALA A 220 3.02 5.74 -11.39
C ALA A 220 2.80 6.50 -10.07
N ASP A 221 2.04 7.59 -10.07
CA ASP A 221 1.80 8.38 -8.88
C ASP A 221 1.04 7.58 -7.81
N SER A 222 1.37 7.88 -6.56
CA SER A 222 0.61 7.44 -5.38
C SER A 222 -0.35 8.54 -4.95
N ILE A 223 -1.48 8.13 -4.37
CA ILE A 223 -2.46 9.03 -3.77
C ILE A 223 -3.03 8.41 -2.50
N PHE A 224 -3.26 9.25 -1.50
CA PHE A 224 -3.83 8.86 -0.22
C PHE A 224 -4.92 9.84 0.17
N GLU A 225 -6.09 9.33 0.50
CA GLU A 225 -7.25 10.05 1.03
C GLU A 225 -7.36 9.72 2.53
N ILE A 226 -7.23 10.72 3.39
CA ILE A 226 -7.35 10.59 4.84
C ILE A 226 -8.65 11.27 5.26
N TYR A 227 -9.63 10.47 5.66
CA TYR A 227 -10.92 10.94 6.14
C TYR A 227 -10.88 11.08 7.66
N THR A 228 -11.42 12.16 8.16
CA THR A 228 -11.49 12.44 9.58
C THR A 228 -12.88 12.92 9.98
N GLU A 229 -13.20 12.87 11.26
CA GLU A 229 -14.49 13.31 11.76
C GLU A 229 -14.70 14.81 11.52
N SER A 230 -13.68 15.63 11.76
CA SER A 230 -13.77 17.08 11.60
C SER A 230 -13.91 17.53 10.15
N TYR A 231 -13.30 16.81 9.19
CA TYR A 231 -13.36 17.17 7.76
C TYR A 231 -14.52 16.46 7.02
N GLY A 232 -15.19 15.49 7.66
CA GLY A 232 -16.36 14.81 7.11
C GLY A 232 -16.07 14.09 5.80
N GLU A 233 -16.86 14.38 4.75
CA GLU A 233 -16.75 13.73 3.45
C GLU A 233 -15.57 14.25 2.59
N ASN A 234 -14.91 15.33 3.01
CA ASN A 234 -13.79 15.93 2.27
C ASN A 234 -12.46 15.45 2.88
N PRO A 235 -11.79 14.46 2.28
CA PRO A 235 -10.55 13.96 2.84
C PRO A 235 -9.40 14.95 2.65
N ILE A 236 -8.39 14.83 3.52
CA ILE A 236 -7.06 15.35 3.21
C ILE A 236 -6.49 14.45 2.13
N VAL A 237 -6.01 15.04 1.03
CA VAL A 237 -5.43 14.31 -0.09
C VAL A 237 -3.94 14.58 -0.17
N ILE A 238 -3.14 13.51 -0.13
CA ILE A 238 -1.69 13.57 -0.38
C ILE A 238 -1.43 12.80 -1.66
N GLN A 239 -0.92 13.49 -2.68
CA GLN A 239 -0.63 12.89 -3.99
C GLN A 239 0.75 13.32 -4.47
N GLY A 240 1.43 12.40 -5.15
CA GLY A 240 2.68 12.71 -5.82
C GLY A 240 3.37 11.48 -6.40
N ALA A 241 4.56 11.72 -6.95
CA ALA A 241 5.38 10.66 -7.52
C ALA A 241 5.74 9.61 -6.47
N GLY A 242 5.57 8.36 -6.84
CA GLY A 242 6.02 7.22 -6.05
C GLY A 242 7.54 7.09 -5.99
N ALA A 243 8.02 6.00 -5.43
CA ALA A 243 9.44 5.68 -5.34
C ALA A 243 10.13 5.76 -6.72
N GLY A 244 11.32 6.33 -6.76
CA GLY A 244 12.11 6.52 -7.97
C GLY A 244 12.24 7.96 -8.46
N ALA A 245 11.28 8.83 -8.18
CA ALA A 245 11.37 10.25 -8.51
C ALA A 245 11.81 11.11 -7.31
N ALA A 246 11.72 10.60 -6.09
CA ALA A 246 11.96 11.31 -4.84
C ALA A 246 13.17 10.75 -4.04
N VAL A 247 13.91 9.82 -4.61
CA VAL A 247 15.09 9.19 -3.97
C VAL A 247 16.36 9.58 -4.72
#